data_b97cea95a96f9af121a00e3fe5ef109b
#
_entry.id   b97cea95a96f9af121a00e3fe5ef109b
#
_cell.length_a   1.000
_cell.length_b   1.000
_cell.length_c   1.000
_cell.angle_alpha   90.00
_cell.angle_beta   90.00
_cell.angle_gamma   90.00
#
_symmetry.space_group_name_H-M   'P 1'
#
loop_
_entity.id
_entity.type
_entity.pdbx_description
1 polymer ?
#
loop_
_entity_poly.entity_id
_entity_poly.type
_entity_poly.pdbx_seq_one_letter_code
_entity_poly.pdbx_strand_id
1 'polypeptide(L)'
;MMKAFSAKGLLIEQNHFQQILLRGRGDGSFAETINKEVSLLPPSDNLRMINNDKFIFAKQSFDQWSLICLEKQSDKEMLRLISAMNANEKILASDYSNTLYFEFTGENKDHYLSKLTHFDLRPKRFPVSTVAQTLIARIDCCIYHLQDKYLVTCHSSFEDYFKNRLQDAINL
;
A
#
# COMPACT_ATOMS: atom_id res chain seq x y z
N MET A 1 0.92 20.96 2.37
CA MET A 1 -0.32 21.10 1.59
C MET A 1 -0.50 19.83 0.78
N MET A 2 -1.51 19.00 1.10
CA MET A 2 -1.81 17.80 0.29
C MET A 2 -2.19 18.27 -1.12
N LYS A 3 -1.51 17.78 -2.15
CA LYS A 3 -1.92 18.00 -3.52
C LYS A 3 -3.07 17.05 -3.84
N ALA A 4 -4.21 17.60 -4.19
CA ALA A 4 -5.36 16.83 -4.66
C ALA A 4 -5.52 17.02 -6.18
N PHE A 5 -5.88 15.96 -6.87
CA PHE A 5 -6.28 15.98 -8.27
C PHE A 5 -7.75 15.59 -8.32
N SER A 6 -8.57 16.31 -9.10
CA SER A 6 -9.99 16.01 -9.20
C SER A 6 -10.49 16.06 -10.63
N ALA A 7 -11.44 15.18 -10.92
CA ALA A 7 -12.21 15.16 -12.15
C ALA A 7 -13.63 14.69 -11.83
N LYS A 8 -14.51 14.62 -12.83
CA LYS A 8 -15.87 14.13 -12.61
C LYS A 8 -15.89 12.71 -12.02
N GLY A 9 -16.38 12.58 -10.80
CA GLY A 9 -16.47 11.30 -10.11
C GLY A 9 -15.12 10.70 -9.68
N LEU A 10 -14.06 11.54 -9.57
CA LEU A 10 -12.73 11.15 -9.12
C LEU A 10 -12.16 12.20 -8.19
N LEU A 11 -11.57 11.74 -7.09
CA LEU A 11 -10.65 12.51 -6.25
C LEU A 11 -9.41 11.67 -6.00
N ILE A 12 -8.23 12.27 -6.21
CA ILE A 12 -6.93 11.65 -5.90
C ILE A 12 -6.23 12.54 -4.89
N GLU A 13 -5.89 11.99 -3.75
CA GLU A 13 -5.18 12.68 -2.68
C GLU A 13 -3.82 12.04 -2.44
N GLN A 14 -2.77 12.86 -2.36
CA GLN A 14 -1.44 12.38 -1.97
C GLN A 14 -1.34 12.36 -0.46
N ASN A 15 -0.94 11.21 0.10
CA ASN A 15 -0.70 10.99 1.52
C ASN A 15 0.77 10.66 1.80
N HIS A 16 1.17 10.83 3.05
CA HIS A 16 2.52 10.53 3.55
C HIS A 16 2.42 9.51 4.68
N PHE A 17 2.18 8.25 4.30
CA PHE A 17 2.22 7.13 5.24
C PHE A 17 3.65 6.62 5.42
N GLN A 18 3.93 6.02 6.56
CA GLN A 18 5.17 5.32 6.81
C GLN A 18 4.97 3.84 6.52
N GLN A 19 6.03 3.17 6.07
CA GLN A 19 5.96 1.76 5.70
C GLN A 19 7.14 1.00 6.29
N ILE A 20 6.84 -0.19 6.78
CA ILE A 20 7.82 -1.21 7.14
C ILE A 20 7.72 -2.35 6.12
N LEU A 21 8.82 -2.70 5.51
CA LEU A 21 8.94 -3.90 4.70
C LEU A 21 9.39 -5.05 5.60
N LEU A 22 8.70 -6.20 5.51
CA LEU A 22 9.06 -7.39 6.27
C LEU A 22 9.37 -8.55 5.33
N ARG A 23 10.33 -9.38 5.77
CA ARG A 23 10.63 -10.69 5.20
C ARG A 23 10.38 -11.76 6.24
N GLY A 24 9.78 -12.86 5.83
CA GLY A 24 9.46 -14.02 6.67
C GLY A 24 8.31 -14.83 6.10
N ARG A 25 8.20 -16.10 6.50
CA ARG A 25 7.22 -17.03 5.89
C ARG A 25 5.76 -16.81 6.32
N GLY A 26 5.52 -16.06 7.37
CA GLY A 26 4.16 -15.71 7.80
C GLY A 26 3.46 -16.74 8.69
N ASP A 27 4.19 -17.75 9.20
CA ASP A 27 3.66 -18.83 10.04
C ASP A 27 4.12 -18.71 11.50
N GLY A 28 3.43 -19.43 12.40
CA GLY A 28 3.81 -19.59 13.80
C GLY A 28 4.22 -18.28 14.47
N SER A 29 5.48 -18.20 14.91
CA SER A 29 5.99 -17.04 15.66
C SER A 29 5.99 -15.74 14.88
N PHE A 30 6.03 -15.77 13.55
CA PHE A 30 5.83 -14.58 12.72
C PHE A 30 4.43 -14.00 12.94
N ALA A 31 3.39 -14.83 12.80
CA ALA A 31 2.00 -14.41 12.97
C ALA A 31 1.73 -13.91 14.40
N GLU A 32 2.28 -14.59 15.41
CA GLU A 32 2.17 -14.17 16.81
C GLU A 32 2.81 -12.80 17.05
N THR A 33 4.00 -12.57 16.49
CA THR A 33 4.68 -11.26 16.61
C THR A 33 3.88 -10.15 15.95
N ILE A 34 3.39 -10.35 14.72
CA ILE A 34 2.57 -9.35 14.03
C ILE A 34 1.29 -9.07 14.81
N ASN A 35 0.57 -10.10 15.25
CA ASN A 35 -0.65 -9.91 16.02
C ASN A 35 -0.42 -9.13 17.33
N LYS A 36 0.69 -9.43 18.02
CA LYS A 36 1.06 -8.73 19.26
C LYS A 36 1.35 -7.24 19.02
N GLU A 37 2.08 -6.92 17.95
CA GLU A 37 2.56 -5.55 17.72
C GLU A 37 1.53 -4.65 17.02
N VAL A 38 0.69 -5.19 16.13
CA VAL A 38 -0.22 -4.40 15.30
C VAL A 38 -1.68 -4.86 15.35
N SER A 39 -2.00 -5.90 16.13
CA SER A 39 -3.36 -6.44 16.29
C SER A 39 -4.00 -6.91 14.97
N LEU A 40 -3.17 -7.48 14.08
CA LEU A 40 -3.59 -8.04 12.80
C LEU A 40 -3.04 -9.48 12.66
N LEU A 41 -3.86 -10.37 12.10
CA LEU A 41 -3.41 -11.72 11.72
C LEU A 41 -2.97 -11.70 10.26
N PRO A 42 -1.74 -12.17 9.94
CA PRO A 42 -1.27 -12.22 8.55
C PRO A 42 -2.22 -13.00 7.65
N PRO A 43 -2.55 -12.48 6.45
CA PRO A 43 -3.30 -13.26 5.47
C PRO A 43 -2.50 -14.48 5.00
N SER A 44 -3.18 -15.62 4.79
CA SER A 44 -2.56 -16.87 4.34
C SER A 44 -2.09 -16.79 2.89
N ASP A 45 -2.94 -16.20 2.03
CA ASP A 45 -2.71 -16.18 0.59
C ASP A 45 -1.89 -14.98 0.15
N ASN A 46 -1.06 -15.18 -0.88
CA ASN A 46 -0.33 -14.09 -1.52
C ASN A 46 -1.30 -13.08 -2.15
N LEU A 47 -0.85 -11.84 -2.24
CA LEU A 47 -1.60 -10.71 -2.81
C LEU A 47 -2.91 -10.43 -2.06
N ARG A 48 -2.95 -10.75 -0.77
CA ARG A 48 -4.03 -10.42 0.14
C ARG A 48 -3.56 -9.44 1.19
N MET A 49 -4.50 -8.65 1.68
CA MET A 49 -4.25 -7.72 2.77
C MET A 49 -5.36 -7.78 3.82
N ILE A 50 -5.01 -7.31 5.01
CA ILE A 50 -5.92 -7.06 6.12
C ILE A 50 -5.60 -5.67 6.66
N ASN A 51 -6.56 -4.99 7.21
CA ASN A 51 -6.37 -3.69 7.81
C ASN A 51 -7.21 -3.49 9.07
N ASN A 52 -6.77 -2.58 9.90
CA ASN A 52 -7.53 -1.95 10.97
C ASN A 52 -7.43 -0.42 10.81
N ASP A 53 -7.87 0.34 11.81
CA ASP A 53 -7.86 1.81 11.75
C ASP A 53 -6.45 2.42 11.67
N LYS A 54 -5.41 1.67 12.09
CA LYS A 54 -4.03 2.16 12.21
C LYS A 54 -3.09 1.61 11.14
N PHE A 55 -3.37 0.41 10.64
CA PHE A 55 -2.44 -0.33 9.79
C PHE A 55 -3.12 -1.01 8.61
N ILE A 56 -2.40 -1.07 7.49
CA ILE A 56 -2.66 -2.02 6.41
C ILE A 56 -1.50 -3.03 6.41
N PHE A 57 -1.80 -4.31 6.47
CA PHE A 57 -0.81 -5.38 6.41
C PHE A 57 -1.08 -6.29 5.21
N ALA A 58 -0.15 -6.35 4.28
CA ALA A 58 -0.32 -7.06 3.02
C ALA A 58 0.78 -8.08 2.77
N LYS A 59 0.39 -9.25 2.30
CA LYS A 59 1.29 -10.30 1.81
C LYS A 59 1.54 -10.09 0.32
N GLN A 60 2.74 -9.62 -0.04
CA GLN A 60 3.10 -9.32 -1.42
C GLN A 60 3.65 -10.54 -2.17
N SER A 61 4.31 -11.45 -1.47
CA SER A 61 4.80 -12.72 -2.00
C SER A 61 4.86 -13.77 -0.90
N PHE A 62 5.45 -14.92 -1.17
CA PHE A 62 5.54 -16.01 -0.19
C PHE A 62 6.28 -15.63 1.11
N ASP A 63 7.20 -14.67 1.04
CA ASP A 63 8.04 -14.24 2.16
C ASP A 63 8.14 -12.71 2.32
N GLN A 64 7.43 -11.93 1.50
CA GLN A 64 7.48 -10.46 1.51
C GLN A 64 6.16 -9.86 1.92
N TRP A 65 6.24 -8.91 2.86
CA TRP A 65 5.09 -8.24 3.44
C TRP A 65 5.32 -6.75 3.51
N SER A 66 4.24 -5.99 3.45
CA SER A 66 4.25 -4.55 3.73
C SER A 66 3.32 -4.23 4.89
N LEU A 67 3.80 -3.43 5.83
CA LEU A 67 3.02 -2.83 6.89
C LEU A 67 3.00 -1.32 6.65
N ILE A 68 1.82 -0.78 6.36
CA ILE A 68 1.61 0.66 6.15
C ILE A 68 0.97 1.22 7.41
N CYS A 69 1.58 2.25 7.99
CA CYS A 69 1.06 2.99 9.13
C CYS A 69 0.16 4.12 8.64
N LEU A 70 -1.15 4.04 8.88
CA LEU A 70 -2.14 5.02 8.45
C LEU A 70 -2.13 6.29 9.31
N GLU A 71 -1.62 6.17 10.53
CA GLU A 71 -1.34 7.30 11.43
C GLU A 71 0.16 7.55 11.48
N LYS A 72 0.55 8.83 11.47
CA LYS A 72 1.97 9.20 11.60
C LYS A 72 2.53 8.72 12.92
N GLN A 73 3.52 7.86 12.85
CA GLN A 73 4.29 7.42 14.01
C GLN A 73 5.47 8.36 14.25
N SER A 74 5.88 8.52 15.50
CA SER A 74 7.16 9.15 15.81
C SER A 74 8.32 8.24 15.37
N ASP A 75 9.49 8.81 15.11
CA ASP A 75 10.70 8.03 14.76
C ASP A 75 11.01 7.00 15.85
N LYS A 76 10.80 7.35 17.11
CA LYS A 76 10.95 6.44 18.25
C LYS A 76 10.02 5.24 18.17
N GLU A 77 8.75 5.46 17.80
CA GLU A 77 7.76 4.40 17.68
C GLU A 77 8.03 3.50 16.47
N MET A 78 8.45 4.08 15.34
CA MET A 78 8.86 3.30 14.18
C MET A 78 10.06 2.41 14.50
N LEU A 79 11.08 2.94 15.18
CA LEU A 79 12.24 2.18 15.62
C LEU A 79 11.85 1.08 16.61
N ARG A 80 10.91 1.37 17.53
CA ARG A 80 10.38 0.37 18.47
C ARG A 80 9.69 -0.79 17.74
N LEU A 81 8.81 -0.48 16.78
CA LEU A 81 8.10 -1.49 15.99
C LEU A 81 9.08 -2.38 15.21
N ILE A 82 10.03 -1.77 14.50
CA ILE A 82 11.04 -2.49 13.72
C ILE A 82 11.88 -3.36 14.64
N SER A 83 12.33 -2.84 15.79
CA SER A 83 13.14 -3.59 16.75
C SER A 83 12.36 -4.75 17.37
N ALA A 84 11.09 -4.55 17.70
CA ALA A 84 10.22 -5.59 18.24
C ALA A 84 10.00 -6.73 17.24
N MET A 85 9.83 -6.42 15.96
CA MET A 85 9.71 -7.40 14.89
C MET A 85 11.03 -8.16 14.67
N ASN A 86 12.16 -7.44 14.62
CA ASN A 86 13.49 -8.03 14.44
C ASN A 86 13.98 -8.83 15.66
N ALA A 87 13.35 -8.71 16.82
CA ALA A 87 13.61 -9.58 17.97
C ALA A 87 13.20 -11.04 17.70
N ASN A 88 12.33 -11.26 16.71
CA ASN A 88 12.03 -12.60 16.19
C ASN A 88 12.98 -12.91 15.02
N GLU A 89 13.86 -13.89 15.20
CA GLU A 89 14.87 -14.28 14.20
C GLU A 89 14.30 -14.74 12.83
N LYS A 90 12.98 -15.04 12.77
CA LYS A 90 12.27 -15.40 11.54
C LYS A 90 11.73 -14.19 10.78
N ILE A 91 11.92 -12.97 11.30
CA ILE A 91 11.46 -11.73 10.72
C ILE A 91 12.66 -10.83 10.42
N LEU A 92 12.72 -10.30 9.22
CA LEU A 92 13.57 -9.18 8.88
C LEU A 92 12.67 -7.99 8.56
N ALA A 93 12.64 -7.01 9.42
CA ALA A 93 11.88 -5.76 9.26
C ALA A 93 12.82 -4.59 8.99
N SER A 94 12.46 -3.75 8.04
CA SER A 94 13.21 -2.54 7.69
C SER A 94 12.28 -1.39 7.37
N ASP A 95 12.72 -0.15 7.62
CA ASP A 95 12.03 1.06 7.19
C ASP A 95 12.00 1.13 5.66
N TYR A 96 10.82 1.41 5.10
CA TYR A 96 10.58 1.57 3.66
C TYR A 96 9.76 2.84 3.38
N SER A 97 10.09 3.93 4.09
CA SER A 97 9.29 5.17 4.09
C SER A 97 9.54 6.07 2.86
N ASN A 98 10.42 5.66 1.92
CA ASN A 98 10.61 6.35 0.64
C ASN A 98 9.52 6.03 -0.40
N THR A 99 8.28 5.91 0.06
CA THR A 99 7.12 5.55 -0.74
C THR A 99 6.13 6.70 -0.76
N LEU A 100 5.61 7.00 -1.93
CA LEU A 100 4.48 7.92 -2.12
C LEU A 100 3.19 7.13 -2.12
N TYR A 101 2.13 7.75 -1.64
CA TYR A 101 0.81 7.18 -1.55
C TYR A 101 -0.20 8.10 -2.20
N PHE A 102 -1.02 7.56 -3.11
CA PHE A 102 -2.12 8.26 -3.76
C PHE A 102 -3.41 7.49 -3.51
N GLU A 103 -4.37 8.12 -2.85
CA GLU A 103 -5.70 7.57 -2.63
C GLU A 103 -6.61 7.97 -3.80
N PHE A 104 -7.15 6.99 -4.49
CA PHE A 104 -8.13 7.16 -5.57
C PHE A 104 -9.51 6.85 -5.03
N THR A 105 -10.37 7.85 -4.98
CA THR A 105 -11.77 7.74 -4.53
C THR A 105 -12.75 8.22 -5.60
N GLY A 106 -14.02 7.84 -5.44
CA GLY A 106 -15.08 8.21 -6.36
C GLY A 106 -15.51 7.10 -7.31
N GLU A 107 -16.67 7.31 -7.94
CA GLU A 107 -17.33 6.32 -8.80
C GLU A 107 -16.53 6.00 -10.08
N ASN A 108 -15.73 6.94 -10.56
CA ASN A 108 -14.95 6.82 -11.79
C ASN A 108 -13.46 6.48 -11.55
N LYS A 109 -13.07 6.09 -10.33
CA LYS A 109 -11.66 5.76 -10.01
C LYS A 109 -11.09 4.66 -10.92
N ASP A 110 -11.90 3.63 -11.25
CA ASP A 110 -11.47 2.53 -12.13
C ASP A 110 -11.19 3.01 -13.54
N HIS A 111 -12.06 3.88 -14.07
CA HIS A 111 -11.92 4.45 -15.41
C HIS A 111 -10.62 5.25 -15.55
N TYR A 112 -10.31 6.12 -14.58
CA TYR A 112 -9.10 6.92 -14.64
C TYR A 112 -7.83 6.11 -14.38
N LEU A 113 -7.86 5.18 -13.43
CA LEU A 113 -6.71 4.33 -13.16
C LEU A 113 -6.40 3.40 -14.35
N SER A 114 -7.42 2.91 -15.06
CA SER A 114 -7.24 2.07 -16.26
C SER A 114 -6.55 2.78 -17.44
N LYS A 115 -6.53 4.12 -17.48
CA LYS A 115 -5.74 4.88 -18.47
C LYS A 115 -4.23 4.81 -18.20
N LEU A 116 -3.84 4.46 -16.98
CA LEU A 116 -2.45 4.46 -16.53
C LEU A 116 -1.85 3.06 -16.41
N THR A 117 -2.68 2.02 -16.39
CA THR A 117 -2.24 0.63 -16.22
C THR A 117 -3.03 -0.33 -17.12
N HIS A 118 -2.37 -1.43 -17.51
CA HIS A 118 -3.03 -2.56 -18.18
C HIS A 118 -3.57 -3.61 -17.20
N PHE A 119 -3.41 -3.38 -15.89
CA PHE A 119 -3.91 -4.30 -14.87
C PHE A 119 -5.44 -4.35 -14.89
N ASP A 120 -6.01 -5.55 -14.77
CA ASP A 120 -7.46 -5.78 -14.79
C ASP A 120 -8.10 -5.41 -13.44
N LEU A 121 -8.63 -4.21 -13.35
CA LEU A 121 -9.29 -3.66 -12.14
C LEU A 121 -10.71 -4.17 -11.91
N ARG A 122 -11.27 -5.00 -12.81
CA ARG A 122 -12.64 -5.52 -12.64
C ARG A 122 -12.79 -6.25 -11.33
N PRO A 123 -13.91 -6.07 -10.58
CA PRO A 123 -14.11 -6.64 -9.23
C PRO A 123 -13.92 -8.16 -9.14
N LYS A 124 -14.21 -8.88 -10.22
CA LYS A 124 -14.00 -10.34 -10.30
C LYS A 124 -12.51 -10.72 -10.29
N ARG A 125 -11.63 -9.87 -10.83
CA ARG A 125 -10.19 -10.11 -10.95
C ARG A 125 -9.41 -9.45 -9.81
N PHE A 126 -9.88 -8.30 -9.39
CA PHE A 126 -9.27 -7.51 -8.31
C PHE A 126 -10.31 -7.16 -7.25
N PRO A 127 -10.74 -8.12 -6.41
CA PRO A 127 -11.70 -7.87 -5.34
C PRO A 127 -11.10 -7.04 -4.20
N VAL A 128 -11.96 -6.50 -3.35
CA VAL A 128 -11.56 -5.82 -2.10
C VAL A 128 -10.65 -6.72 -1.25
N SER A 129 -9.76 -6.13 -0.47
CA SER A 129 -8.75 -6.80 0.36
C SER A 129 -7.69 -7.55 -0.44
N THR A 130 -7.45 -7.14 -1.69
CA THR A 130 -6.33 -7.62 -2.51
C THR A 130 -5.30 -6.53 -2.76
N VAL A 131 -4.09 -6.96 -3.05
CA VAL A 131 -2.99 -6.10 -3.48
C VAL A 131 -2.49 -6.57 -4.84
N ALA A 132 -2.07 -5.64 -5.68
CA ALA A 132 -1.43 -5.93 -6.97
C ALA A 132 -0.10 -5.23 -7.05
N GLN A 133 0.90 -5.91 -7.60
CA GLN A 133 2.18 -5.31 -8.01
C GLN A 133 2.16 -5.21 -9.53
N THR A 134 2.19 -4.02 -10.05
CA THR A 134 2.03 -3.77 -11.49
C THR A 134 2.67 -2.46 -11.92
N LEU A 135 2.75 -2.25 -13.22
CA LEU A 135 3.17 -0.97 -13.77
C LEU A 135 1.99 -0.01 -13.87
N ILE A 136 2.15 1.19 -13.30
CA ILE A 136 1.24 2.32 -13.48
C ILE A 136 2.06 3.44 -14.08
N ALA A 137 1.62 3.99 -15.22
CA ALA A 137 2.39 4.97 -15.97
C ALA A 137 3.85 4.53 -16.24
N ARG A 138 4.07 3.21 -16.43
CA ARG A 138 5.37 2.55 -16.64
C ARG A 138 6.32 2.56 -15.43
N ILE A 139 5.81 2.83 -14.24
CA ILE A 139 6.55 2.77 -12.98
C ILE A 139 6.05 1.58 -12.17
N ASP A 140 6.97 0.91 -11.46
CA ASP A 140 6.63 -0.14 -10.51
C ASP A 140 5.81 0.43 -9.34
N CYS A 141 4.59 -0.07 -9.21
CA CYS A 141 3.62 0.37 -8.22
C CYS A 141 2.96 -0.82 -7.52
N CYS A 142 2.42 -0.55 -6.33
CA CYS A 142 1.44 -1.42 -5.70
C CYS A 142 0.08 -0.75 -5.69
N ILE A 143 -0.98 -1.53 -5.90
CA ILE A 143 -2.38 -1.11 -5.72
C ILE A 143 -2.96 -1.92 -4.58
N TYR A 144 -3.44 -1.25 -3.54
CA TYR A 144 -4.17 -1.85 -2.43
C TYR A 144 -5.65 -1.53 -2.63
N HIS A 145 -6.50 -2.55 -2.79
CA HIS A 145 -7.93 -2.38 -2.97
C HIS A 145 -8.63 -2.37 -1.62
N LEU A 146 -8.88 -1.20 -1.08
CA LEU A 146 -9.67 -0.96 0.12
C LEU A 146 -11.18 -0.93 -0.22
N GLN A 147 -12.05 -0.91 0.79
CA GLN A 147 -13.50 -1.04 0.60
C GLN A 147 -14.08 -0.06 -0.44
N ASP A 148 -13.66 1.20 -0.40
CA ASP A 148 -14.22 2.30 -1.18
C ASP A 148 -13.18 3.02 -2.06
N LYS A 149 -11.90 2.64 -1.96
CA LYS A 149 -10.78 3.33 -2.62
C LYS A 149 -9.65 2.40 -3.03
N TYR A 150 -8.81 2.89 -3.92
CA TYR A 150 -7.48 2.34 -4.15
C TYR A 150 -6.43 3.18 -3.46
N LEU A 151 -5.49 2.54 -2.80
CA LEU A 151 -4.25 3.15 -2.37
C LEU A 151 -3.15 2.70 -3.35
N VAL A 152 -2.66 3.64 -4.15
CA VAL A 152 -1.60 3.41 -5.13
C VAL A 152 -0.29 3.91 -4.56
N THR A 153 0.76 3.11 -4.65
CA THR A 153 2.08 3.46 -4.13
C THR A 153 3.14 3.39 -5.20
N CYS A 154 4.09 4.31 -5.16
CA CYS A 154 5.31 4.27 -5.97
C CYS A 154 6.50 4.83 -5.17
N HIS A 155 7.72 4.60 -5.66
CA HIS A 155 8.92 5.15 -5.03
C HIS A 155 8.97 6.69 -5.18
N SER A 156 9.42 7.38 -4.12
CA SER A 156 9.42 8.85 -4.04
C SER A 156 10.24 9.55 -5.14
N SER A 157 11.25 8.88 -5.70
CA SER A 157 12.03 9.42 -6.83
C SER A 157 11.20 9.69 -8.10
N PHE A 158 10.00 9.11 -8.21
CA PHE A 158 9.11 9.29 -9.36
C PHE A 158 8.02 10.33 -9.12
N GLU A 159 8.08 11.12 -8.04
CA GLU A 159 6.99 12.00 -7.63
C GLU A 159 6.50 12.93 -8.73
N ASP A 160 7.38 13.72 -9.32
CA ASP A 160 7.00 14.71 -10.35
C ASP A 160 6.49 14.03 -11.62
N TYR A 161 7.16 12.96 -12.04
CA TYR A 161 6.73 12.19 -13.21
C TYR A 161 5.33 11.61 -12.98
N PHE A 162 5.09 10.95 -11.85
CA PHE A 162 3.81 10.32 -11.55
C PHE A 162 2.68 11.34 -11.47
N LYS A 163 2.90 12.49 -10.82
CA LYS A 163 1.95 13.60 -10.77
C LYS A 163 1.59 14.12 -12.15
N ASN A 164 2.57 14.29 -13.03
CA ASN A 164 2.32 14.71 -14.41
C ASN A 164 1.47 13.67 -15.16
N ARG A 165 1.73 12.38 -14.99
CA ARG A 165 0.92 11.32 -15.60
C ARG A 165 -0.52 11.27 -15.06
N LEU A 166 -0.70 11.52 -13.75
CA LEU A 166 -2.04 11.66 -13.18
C LEU A 166 -2.80 12.83 -13.81
N GLN A 167 -2.15 13.98 -13.96
CA GLN A 167 -2.75 15.15 -14.58
C GLN A 167 -3.13 14.91 -16.05
N ASP A 168 -2.27 14.24 -16.81
CA ASP A 168 -2.58 13.87 -18.19
C ASP A 168 -3.79 12.94 -18.28
N ALA A 169 -3.87 11.93 -17.41
CA ALA A 169 -5.01 10.99 -17.39
C ALA A 169 -6.35 11.67 -17.04
N ILE A 170 -6.30 12.75 -16.24
CA ILE A 170 -7.47 13.54 -15.87
C ILE A 170 -7.92 14.43 -17.03
N ASN A 171 -6.99 14.96 -17.80
CA ASN A 171 -7.26 15.90 -18.90
C ASN A 171 -7.69 15.19 -20.21
N LEU A 172 -7.47 13.90 -20.34
CA LEU A 172 -7.90 13.06 -21.46
C LEU A 172 -9.32 12.52 -21.27
#